data_80d692217961a9ef0219ead74169771b
#
_entry.id   80d692217961a9ef0219ead74169771b
#
_cell.length_a   1.000
_cell.length_b   1.000
_cell.length_c   1.000
_cell.angle_alpha   90.00
_cell.angle_beta   90.00
_cell.angle_gamma   90.00
#
_symmetry.space_group_name_H-M   'P 1'
#
loop_
_entity.id
_entity.type
_entity.pdbx_description
1 polymer ?
#
loop_
_entity_poly.entity_id
_entity_poly.type
_entity_poly.pdbx_seq_one_letter_code
_entity_poly.pdbx_strand_id
1 'polypeptide(L)'
;MKTVALIVAAGKGERTGTALPKQYALLAGRPMLAWSHEAFCAHPAIDAVVVAIGEGQEALFSDALPDARYLIGGASRRETVQRGLVAIGDADQVLIHDAARPFVTPEVIDRLLAALATADGAIPVRPVVDTLVTDDGATVPRDGLSRVQTPQAFRAAIIRRAHEDWTGEEPTDDAQMVRALGGSVALVQGNAMLEKVTWPGDFAAAEARIGWETRTATGFDVHRLEDGEELWLGGVLVPHTQGLSGHSDADVALHALTDALLGTIAAGDIGQHFPPSDPQWRGAESGQFLRHAASLVAARGGQIMFVDLTLICEAPKIGPHRPSIQARIAELLGLSTDRVSVKATTTERLGFTGRGEGIAAQAAATIRLPGRMA
;
A
#
# COMPACT_ATOMS: atom_id res chain seq x y z
N MET A 1 14.12 -0.98 -29.00
CA MET A 1 12.67 -1.21 -29.17
C MET A 1 11.98 -0.53 -28.01
N LYS A 2 10.95 0.25 -28.29
CA LYS A 2 10.18 0.99 -27.26
C LYS A 2 9.00 0.16 -26.79
N THR A 3 8.98 -0.21 -25.53
CA THR A 3 7.94 -1.02 -24.89
C THR A 3 7.09 -0.17 -23.96
N VAL A 4 5.78 -0.17 -24.14
CA VAL A 4 4.86 0.62 -23.32
C VAL A 4 3.84 -0.30 -22.63
N ALA A 5 3.61 -0.10 -21.34
CA ALA A 5 2.51 -0.72 -20.63
C ALA A 5 1.27 0.18 -20.66
N LEU A 6 0.15 -0.39 -21.08
CA LEU A 6 -1.18 0.25 -21.09
C LEU A 6 -2.04 -0.42 -20.02
N ILE A 7 -2.32 0.27 -18.93
CA ILE A 7 -3.18 -0.21 -17.86
C ILE A 7 -4.61 0.24 -18.11
N VAL A 8 -5.54 -0.71 -18.25
CA VAL A 8 -6.97 -0.45 -18.50
C VAL A 8 -7.71 -0.34 -17.16
N ALA A 9 -8.09 0.87 -16.79
CA ALA A 9 -8.70 1.23 -15.51
C ALA A 9 -10.02 2.01 -15.66
N ALA A 10 -10.62 2.07 -16.87
CA ALA A 10 -11.83 2.86 -17.14
C ALA A 10 -13.14 2.25 -16.63
N GLY A 11 -13.11 1.04 -16.07
CA GLY A 11 -14.29 0.35 -15.58
C GLY A 11 -14.93 1.02 -14.36
N LYS A 12 -16.27 1.02 -14.28
CA LYS A 12 -17.03 1.58 -13.15
C LYS A 12 -16.93 0.73 -11.86
N GLY A 13 -16.55 -0.55 -11.96
CA GLY A 13 -16.35 -1.43 -10.81
C GLY A 13 -17.61 -1.82 -10.04
N GLU A 14 -18.80 -1.74 -10.63
CA GLU A 14 -20.12 -1.88 -9.99
C GLU A 14 -20.30 -3.18 -9.18
N ARG A 15 -19.62 -4.26 -9.57
CA ARG A 15 -19.74 -5.58 -8.91
C ARG A 15 -19.10 -5.67 -7.52
N THR A 16 -18.24 -4.72 -7.14
CA THR A 16 -17.60 -4.71 -5.81
C THR A 16 -18.45 -4.04 -4.74
N GLY A 17 -19.52 -3.32 -5.12
CA GLY A 17 -20.41 -2.64 -4.17
C GLY A 17 -19.75 -1.53 -3.35
N THR A 18 -18.56 -1.08 -3.75
CA THR A 18 -17.83 0.01 -3.09
C THR A 18 -18.31 1.38 -3.60
N ALA A 19 -18.27 2.40 -2.74
CA ALA A 19 -18.62 3.78 -3.11
C ALA A 19 -17.62 4.37 -4.14
N LEU A 20 -16.40 3.85 -4.20
CA LEU A 20 -15.35 4.23 -5.16
C LEU A 20 -15.21 3.14 -6.23
N PRO A 21 -14.83 3.49 -7.48
CA PRO A 21 -14.44 2.51 -8.47
C PRO A 21 -13.31 1.64 -7.92
N LYS A 22 -13.42 0.31 -8.08
CA LYS A 22 -12.58 -0.68 -7.40
C LYS A 22 -11.08 -0.51 -7.58
N GLN A 23 -10.65 0.06 -8.72
CA GLN A 23 -9.25 0.33 -9.01
C GLN A 23 -8.62 1.36 -8.06
N TYR A 24 -9.43 2.20 -7.41
CA TYR A 24 -9.02 3.17 -6.40
C TYR A 24 -9.27 2.69 -4.96
N ALA A 25 -9.95 1.55 -4.79
CA ALA A 25 -10.13 0.95 -3.47
C ALA A 25 -8.78 0.52 -2.90
N LEU A 26 -8.62 0.67 -1.58
CA LEU A 26 -7.37 0.33 -0.90
C LEU A 26 -7.18 -1.19 -0.83
N LEU A 27 -6.01 -1.63 -1.22
CA LEU A 27 -5.51 -2.99 -1.08
C LEU A 27 -4.21 -2.90 -0.27
N ALA A 28 -4.23 -3.42 0.94
CA ALA A 28 -3.13 -3.26 1.91
C ALA A 28 -2.68 -1.79 2.09
N GLY A 29 -3.64 -0.88 2.26
CA GLY A 29 -3.38 0.54 2.52
C GLY A 29 -3.00 1.38 1.29
N ARG A 30 -2.96 0.80 0.08
CA ARG A 30 -2.61 1.49 -1.18
C ARG A 30 -3.71 1.31 -2.22
N PRO A 31 -4.01 2.30 -3.09
CA PRO A 31 -4.92 2.11 -4.20
C PRO A 31 -4.54 0.87 -5.04
N MET A 32 -5.51 0.02 -5.38
CA MET A 32 -5.25 -1.23 -6.11
C MET A 32 -4.50 -1.00 -7.42
N LEU A 33 -4.81 0.08 -8.14
CA LEU A 33 -4.16 0.49 -9.38
C LEU A 33 -2.65 0.76 -9.19
N ALA A 34 -2.24 1.29 -8.04
CA ALA A 34 -0.86 1.68 -7.76
C ALA A 34 0.10 0.47 -7.76
N TRP A 35 -0.39 -0.71 -7.41
CA TRP A 35 0.42 -1.93 -7.39
C TRP A 35 0.92 -2.33 -8.78
N SER A 36 0.02 -2.43 -9.75
CA SER A 36 0.41 -2.78 -11.12
C SER A 36 1.18 -1.67 -11.81
N HIS A 37 0.85 -0.40 -11.55
CA HIS A 37 1.58 0.74 -12.10
C HIS A 37 3.04 0.73 -11.65
N GLU A 38 3.30 0.57 -10.35
CA GLU A 38 4.66 0.52 -9.80
C GLU A 38 5.44 -0.68 -10.36
N ALA A 39 4.81 -1.86 -10.47
CA ALA A 39 5.45 -3.05 -11.02
C ALA A 39 5.93 -2.83 -12.46
N PHE A 40 5.14 -2.16 -13.31
CA PHE A 40 5.57 -1.81 -14.66
C PHE A 40 6.64 -0.71 -14.67
N CYS A 41 6.52 0.32 -13.83
CA CYS A 41 7.53 1.38 -13.76
C CYS A 41 8.89 0.87 -13.26
N ALA A 42 8.89 -0.13 -12.39
CA ALA A 42 10.12 -0.73 -11.86
C ALA A 42 10.81 -1.69 -12.84
N HIS A 43 10.12 -2.14 -13.89
CA HIS A 43 10.66 -3.16 -14.80
C HIS A 43 11.59 -2.53 -15.86
N PRO A 44 12.85 -2.97 -16.00
CA PRO A 44 13.85 -2.32 -16.84
C PRO A 44 13.55 -2.35 -18.34
N ALA A 45 12.69 -3.28 -18.79
CA ALA A 45 12.29 -3.39 -20.20
C ALA A 45 11.04 -2.57 -20.54
N ILE A 46 10.46 -1.81 -19.60
CA ILE A 46 9.30 -0.94 -19.83
C ILE A 46 9.74 0.51 -19.88
N ASP A 47 9.61 1.15 -21.06
CA ASP A 47 10.04 2.53 -21.28
C ASP A 47 9.01 3.55 -20.78
N ALA A 48 7.73 3.19 -20.76
CA ALA A 48 6.66 4.07 -20.28
C ALA A 48 5.43 3.28 -19.82
N VAL A 49 4.68 3.87 -18.90
CA VAL A 49 3.38 3.37 -18.43
C VAL A 49 2.33 4.44 -18.71
N VAL A 50 1.19 4.01 -19.27
CA VAL A 50 0.03 4.86 -19.55
C VAL A 50 -1.20 4.21 -18.96
N VAL A 51 -2.03 4.97 -18.24
CA VAL A 51 -3.24 4.47 -17.60
C VAL A 51 -4.48 5.03 -18.29
N ALA A 52 -5.37 4.16 -18.74
CA ALA A 52 -6.66 4.57 -19.29
C ALA A 52 -7.72 4.54 -18.19
N ILE A 53 -8.20 5.71 -17.77
CA ILE A 53 -9.16 5.91 -16.68
C ILE A 53 -10.58 6.21 -17.22
N GLY A 54 -11.59 6.07 -16.38
CA GLY A 54 -12.95 6.50 -16.72
C GLY A 54 -13.10 8.02 -16.70
N GLU A 55 -14.04 8.53 -17.49
CA GLU A 55 -14.41 9.94 -17.47
C GLU A 55 -14.89 10.36 -16.07
N GLY A 56 -14.42 11.52 -15.58
CA GLY A 56 -14.73 12.05 -14.23
C GLY A 56 -13.94 11.38 -13.10
N GLN A 57 -12.93 10.55 -13.40
CA GLN A 57 -12.09 9.90 -12.40
C GLN A 57 -10.72 10.59 -12.22
N GLU A 58 -10.50 11.75 -12.85
CA GLU A 58 -9.20 12.44 -12.89
C GLU A 58 -8.70 12.81 -11.50
N ALA A 59 -9.58 13.30 -10.62
CA ALA A 59 -9.21 13.65 -9.23
C ALA A 59 -8.78 12.41 -8.44
N LEU A 60 -9.55 11.31 -8.52
CA LEU A 60 -9.23 10.04 -7.86
C LEU A 60 -7.90 9.47 -8.38
N PHE A 61 -7.65 9.63 -9.68
CA PHE A 61 -6.41 9.18 -10.29
C PHE A 61 -5.22 10.00 -9.81
N SER A 62 -5.33 11.33 -9.79
CA SER A 62 -4.27 12.22 -9.31
C SER A 62 -3.93 12.00 -7.84
N ASP A 63 -4.93 11.69 -7.01
CA ASP A 63 -4.72 11.32 -5.60
C ASP A 63 -4.00 9.97 -5.47
N ALA A 64 -4.32 9.00 -6.34
CA ALA A 64 -3.73 7.66 -6.32
C ALA A 64 -2.31 7.60 -6.93
N LEU A 65 -2.06 8.37 -7.97
CA LEU A 65 -0.85 8.38 -8.81
C LEU A 65 -0.56 9.80 -9.33
N PRO A 66 -0.02 10.72 -8.50
CA PRO A 66 0.08 12.16 -8.81
C PRO A 66 0.83 12.49 -10.12
N ASP A 67 1.89 11.74 -10.45
CA ASP A 67 2.79 12.03 -11.57
C ASP A 67 2.61 11.07 -12.75
N ALA A 68 1.61 10.20 -12.72
CA ALA A 68 1.43 9.18 -13.74
C ALA A 68 0.70 9.73 -14.97
N ARG A 69 1.07 9.23 -16.15
CA ARG A 69 0.41 9.57 -17.42
C ARG A 69 -0.92 8.83 -17.54
N TYR A 70 -1.96 9.55 -17.90
CA TYR A 70 -3.26 8.95 -18.17
C TYR A 70 -3.91 9.48 -19.44
N LEU A 71 -4.95 8.77 -19.85
CA LEU A 71 -5.93 9.19 -20.87
C LEU A 71 -7.33 8.80 -20.42
N ILE A 72 -8.34 9.44 -21.00
CA ILE A 72 -9.74 9.05 -20.78
C ILE A 72 -10.07 7.87 -21.71
N GLY A 73 -10.48 6.75 -21.11
CA GLY A 73 -10.90 5.55 -21.81
C GLY A 73 -12.24 5.70 -22.55
N GLY A 74 -12.68 4.63 -23.18
CA GLY A 74 -13.94 4.58 -23.91
C GLY A 74 -15.09 3.95 -23.13
N ALA A 75 -16.23 3.80 -23.81
CA ALA A 75 -17.42 3.19 -23.22
C ALA A 75 -17.28 1.67 -23.03
N SER A 76 -16.41 1.01 -23.80
CA SER A 76 -16.10 -0.42 -23.66
C SER A 76 -14.62 -0.65 -23.39
N ARG A 77 -14.26 -1.90 -23.00
CA ARG A 77 -12.84 -2.28 -22.81
C ARG A 77 -12.07 -2.15 -24.13
N ARG A 78 -12.64 -2.61 -25.25
CA ARG A 78 -12.04 -2.50 -26.57
C ARG A 78 -11.77 -1.05 -26.96
N GLU A 79 -12.77 -0.17 -26.82
CA GLU A 79 -12.63 1.26 -27.13
C GLU A 79 -11.54 1.90 -26.23
N THR A 80 -11.49 1.54 -24.96
CA THR A 80 -10.44 2.01 -24.02
C THR A 80 -9.06 1.61 -24.48
N VAL A 81 -8.87 0.36 -24.90
CA VAL A 81 -7.59 -0.11 -25.44
C VAL A 81 -7.26 0.62 -26.75
N GLN A 82 -8.23 0.80 -27.66
CA GLN A 82 -8.03 1.49 -28.92
C GLN A 82 -7.54 2.94 -28.71
N ARG A 83 -8.17 3.68 -27.79
CA ARG A 83 -7.71 5.03 -27.41
C ARG A 83 -6.28 4.99 -26.82
N GLY A 84 -5.99 3.99 -25.99
CA GLY A 84 -4.67 3.76 -25.43
C GLY A 84 -3.62 3.49 -26.51
N LEU A 85 -3.93 2.65 -27.52
CA LEU A 85 -3.03 2.33 -28.63
C LEU A 85 -2.70 3.57 -29.49
N VAL A 86 -3.62 4.51 -29.61
CA VAL A 86 -3.34 5.81 -30.23
C VAL A 86 -2.39 6.64 -29.35
N ALA A 87 -2.65 6.71 -28.04
CA ALA A 87 -1.89 7.54 -27.09
C ALA A 87 -0.44 7.08 -26.86
N ILE A 88 -0.13 5.77 -27.05
CA ILE A 88 1.24 5.25 -26.92
C ILE A 88 2.15 5.58 -28.11
N GLY A 89 1.61 6.18 -29.18
CA GLY A 89 2.38 6.73 -30.31
C GLY A 89 3.23 5.70 -31.04
N ASP A 90 4.53 5.89 -31.06
CA ASP A 90 5.56 5.15 -31.79
C ASP A 90 6.10 3.89 -31.04
N ALA A 91 5.35 3.36 -30.09
CA ALA A 91 5.75 2.13 -29.40
C ALA A 91 5.90 0.95 -30.39
N ASP A 92 6.96 0.14 -30.19
CA ASP A 92 7.19 -1.09 -30.94
C ASP A 92 6.40 -2.27 -30.34
N GLN A 93 6.30 -2.30 -29.01
CA GLN A 93 5.62 -3.32 -28.22
C GLN A 93 4.70 -2.68 -27.19
N VAL A 94 3.57 -3.34 -26.91
CA VAL A 94 2.64 -2.91 -25.88
C VAL A 94 2.22 -4.08 -25.01
N LEU A 95 2.20 -3.85 -23.68
CA LEU A 95 1.59 -4.75 -22.71
C LEU A 95 0.25 -4.15 -22.28
N ILE A 96 -0.86 -4.83 -22.59
CA ILE A 96 -2.21 -4.42 -22.20
C ILE A 96 -2.61 -5.14 -20.92
N HIS A 97 -2.95 -4.38 -19.88
CA HIS A 97 -3.15 -4.93 -18.54
C HIS A 97 -4.43 -4.44 -17.87
N ASP A 98 -5.19 -5.35 -17.27
CA ASP A 98 -6.37 -5.01 -16.47
C ASP A 98 -5.93 -4.49 -15.08
N ALA A 99 -6.26 -3.27 -14.71
CA ALA A 99 -6.01 -2.70 -13.37
C ALA A 99 -6.56 -3.55 -12.21
N ALA A 100 -7.49 -4.45 -12.49
CA ALA A 100 -8.05 -5.39 -11.54
C ALA A 100 -7.13 -6.58 -11.19
N ARG A 101 -5.93 -6.66 -11.73
CA ARG A 101 -4.88 -7.66 -11.41
C ARG A 101 -3.67 -6.94 -10.81
N PRO A 102 -3.69 -6.63 -9.52
CA PRO A 102 -2.71 -5.71 -8.93
C PRO A 102 -1.26 -6.23 -8.97
N PHE A 103 -1.04 -7.53 -8.87
CA PHE A 103 0.28 -8.08 -8.60
C PHE A 103 0.95 -8.65 -9.85
N VAL A 104 1.45 -7.77 -10.70
CA VAL A 104 2.27 -8.11 -11.86
C VAL A 104 3.67 -8.47 -11.38
N THR A 105 4.19 -9.64 -11.81
CA THR A 105 5.54 -10.07 -11.45
C THR A 105 6.52 -9.87 -12.61
N PRO A 106 7.80 -9.53 -12.34
CA PRO A 106 8.81 -9.31 -13.37
C PRO A 106 8.96 -10.49 -14.33
N GLU A 107 8.91 -11.73 -13.81
CA GLU A 107 9.11 -12.94 -14.61
C GLU A 107 7.98 -13.15 -15.62
N VAL A 108 6.77 -12.65 -15.35
CA VAL A 108 5.67 -12.71 -16.33
C VAL A 108 5.94 -11.70 -17.45
N ILE A 109 6.40 -10.51 -17.13
CA ILE A 109 6.78 -9.49 -18.13
C ILE A 109 7.89 -10.06 -19.02
N ASP A 110 8.95 -10.62 -18.43
CA ASP A 110 10.08 -11.20 -19.16
C ASP A 110 9.64 -12.30 -20.12
N ARG A 111 8.80 -13.25 -19.66
CA ARG A 111 8.29 -14.33 -20.51
C ARG A 111 7.46 -13.82 -21.68
N LEU A 112 6.64 -12.80 -21.44
CA LEU A 112 5.81 -12.19 -22.48
C LEU A 112 6.67 -11.50 -23.55
N LEU A 113 7.62 -10.68 -23.14
CA LEU A 113 8.52 -9.98 -24.06
C LEU A 113 9.41 -10.94 -24.83
N ALA A 114 9.94 -11.98 -24.19
CA ALA A 114 10.72 -13.01 -24.85
C ALA A 114 9.91 -13.74 -25.93
N ALA A 115 8.63 -14.03 -25.70
CA ALA A 115 7.78 -14.71 -26.67
C ALA A 115 7.49 -13.86 -27.93
N LEU A 116 7.55 -12.52 -27.83
CA LEU A 116 7.40 -11.63 -28.98
C LEU A 116 8.57 -11.71 -29.98
N ALA A 117 9.66 -12.38 -29.64
CA ALA A 117 10.73 -12.67 -30.61
C ALA A 117 10.23 -13.52 -31.79
N THR A 118 9.28 -14.42 -31.54
CA THR A 118 8.78 -15.41 -32.52
C THR A 118 7.27 -15.35 -32.76
N ALA A 119 6.52 -14.54 -32.00
CA ALA A 119 5.08 -14.42 -32.13
C ALA A 119 4.65 -12.93 -32.26
N ASP A 120 3.44 -12.72 -32.77
CA ASP A 120 2.82 -11.39 -32.90
C ASP A 120 2.21 -10.90 -31.57
N GLY A 121 1.83 -11.85 -30.73
CA GLY A 121 1.33 -11.62 -29.38
C GLY A 121 1.71 -12.73 -28.42
N ALA A 122 1.62 -12.47 -27.14
CA ALA A 122 1.84 -13.45 -26.07
C ALA A 122 0.88 -13.17 -24.90
N ILE A 123 0.31 -14.25 -24.35
CA ILE A 123 -0.64 -14.15 -23.23
C ILE A 123 -0.28 -15.13 -22.12
N PRO A 124 -0.38 -14.72 -20.84
CA PRO A 124 -0.14 -15.61 -19.73
C PRO A 124 -1.37 -16.47 -19.49
N VAL A 125 -1.17 -17.77 -19.32
CA VAL A 125 -2.25 -18.74 -19.09
C VAL A 125 -1.98 -19.62 -17.89
N ARG A 126 -3.04 -20.09 -17.24
CA ARG A 126 -2.99 -21.12 -16.20
C ARG A 126 -3.98 -22.24 -16.52
N PRO A 127 -3.62 -23.50 -16.22
CA PRO A 127 -4.55 -24.61 -16.37
C PRO A 127 -5.84 -24.38 -15.58
N VAL A 128 -6.97 -24.87 -16.08
CA VAL A 128 -8.21 -24.96 -15.33
C VAL A 128 -8.11 -26.17 -14.40
N VAL A 129 -8.20 -25.93 -13.09
CA VAL A 129 -8.12 -26.98 -12.07
C VAL A 129 -9.48 -27.45 -11.56
N ASP A 130 -10.48 -26.58 -11.63
CA ASP A 130 -11.86 -26.86 -11.19
C ASP A 130 -12.67 -27.54 -12.29
N THR A 131 -13.71 -28.27 -11.90
CA THR A 131 -14.73 -28.75 -12.85
C THR A 131 -15.53 -27.57 -13.36
N LEU A 132 -15.68 -27.44 -14.66
CA LEU A 132 -16.52 -26.42 -15.29
C LEU A 132 -17.88 -27.00 -15.62
N VAL A 133 -18.93 -26.21 -15.42
CA VAL A 133 -20.29 -26.52 -15.85
C VAL A 133 -20.88 -25.31 -16.59
N THR A 134 -21.74 -25.59 -17.54
CA THR A 134 -22.58 -24.58 -18.18
C THR A 134 -23.72 -24.13 -17.26
N ASP A 135 -24.46 -23.09 -17.61
CA ASP A 135 -25.56 -22.57 -16.79
C ASP A 135 -26.71 -23.59 -16.60
N ASP A 136 -26.85 -24.54 -17.50
CA ASP A 136 -27.78 -25.67 -17.38
C ASP A 136 -27.24 -26.85 -16.58
N GLY A 137 -26.02 -26.74 -16.04
CA GLY A 137 -25.37 -27.76 -15.21
C GLY A 137 -24.60 -28.84 -15.97
N ALA A 138 -24.49 -28.78 -17.30
CA ALA A 138 -23.72 -29.74 -18.07
C ALA A 138 -22.22 -29.57 -17.81
N THR A 139 -21.49 -30.68 -17.60
CA THR A 139 -20.03 -30.65 -17.38
C THR A 139 -19.31 -30.35 -18.69
N VAL A 140 -18.38 -29.38 -18.63
CA VAL A 140 -17.46 -29.04 -19.72
C VAL A 140 -16.12 -29.72 -19.49
N PRO A 141 -15.61 -30.53 -20.46
CA PRO A 141 -14.26 -31.08 -20.36
C PRO A 141 -13.22 -29.97 -20.20
N ARG A 142 -12.37 -30.08 -19.20
CA ARG A 142 -11.33 -29.05 -18.93
C ARG A 142 -10.01 -29.30 -19.63
N ASP A 143 -9.83 -30.46 -20.23
CA ASP A 143 -8.59 -30.82 -20.94
C ASP A 143 -8.37 -29.86 -22.12
N GLY A 144 -7.20 -29.26 -22.17
CA GLY A 144 -6.88 -28.21 -23.15
C GLY A 144 -7.42 -26.82 -22.87
N LEU A 145 -8.20 -26.64 -21.80
CA LEU A 145 -8.68 -25.31 -21.40
C LEU A 145 -7.66 -24.62 -20.48
N SER A 146 -7.51 -23.33 -20.72
CA SER A 146 -6.64 -22.46 -19.92
C SER A 146 -7.37 -21.18 -19.52
N ARG A 147 -7.10 -20.70 -18.31
CA ARG A 147 -7.51 -19.40 -17.82
C ARG A 147 -6.55 -18.35 -18.31
N VAL A 148 -7.02 -17.40 -19.10
CA VAL A 148 -6.21 -16.29 -19.61
C VAL A 148 -6.06 -15.23 -18.55
N GLN A 149 -4.86 -14.67 -18.45
CA GLN A 149 -4.53 -13.58 -17.56
C GLN A 149 -4.03 -12.36 -18.36
N THR A 150 -3.80 -11.24 -17.69
CA THR A 150 -3.09 -10.07 -18.20
C THR A 150 -1.91 -9.73 -17.27
N PRO A 151 -0.83 -9.09 -17.77
CA PRO A 151 -0.71 -8.38 -19.04
C PRO A 151 -0.67 -9.30 -20.26
N GLN A 152 -1.18 -8.83 -21.39
CA GLN A 152 -1.05 -9.44 -22.70
C GLN A 152 -0.09 -8.59 -23.52
N ALA A 153 0.95 -9.18 -24.09
CA ALA A 153 1.95 -8.44 -24.87
C ALA A 153 1.75 -8.63 -26.37
N PHE A 154 1.95 -7.56 -27.13
CA PHE A 154 1.77 -7.56 -28.58
C PHE A 154 2.81 -6.69 -29.26
N ARG A 155 3.16 -7.03 -30.51
CA ARG A 155 3.76 -6.09 -31.44
C ARG A 155 2.76 -4.99 -31.75
N ALA A 156 3.11 -3.74 -31.50
CA ALA A 156 2.16 -2.61 -31.53
C ALA A 156 1.48 -2.45 -32.89
N ALA A 157 2.19 -2.67 -33.99
CA ALA A 157 1.62 -2.59 -35.34
C ALA A 157 0.49 -3.63 -35.57
N ILE A 158 0.67 -4.85 -35.06
CA ILE A 158 -0.31 -5.95 -35.24
C ILE A 158 -1.56 -5.71 -34.41
N ILE A 159 -1.41 -5.32 -33.14
CA ILE A 159 -2.59 -5.09 -32.27
C ILE A 159 -3.38 -3.86 -32.71
N ARG A 160 -2.73 -2.80 -33.20
CA ARG A 160 -3.44 -1.65 -33.79
C ARG A 160 -4.30 -2.08 -34.97
N ARG A 161 -3.72 -2.80 -35.92
CA ARG A 161 -4.44 -3.32 -37.07
C ARG A 161 -5.58 -4.26 -36.66
N ALA A 162 -5.35 -5.13 -35.66
CA ALA A 162 -6.38 -6.03 -35.16
C ALA A 162 -7.59 -5.27 -34.56
N HIS A 163 -7.36 -4.17 -33.86
CA HIS A 163 -8.42 -3.28 -33.36
C HIS A 163 -9.15 -2.50 -34.47
N GLU A 164 -8.42 -2.05 -35.50
CA GLU A 164 -8.97 -1.33 -36.65
C GLU A 164 -9.87 -2.23 -37.50
N ASP A 165 -9.42 -3.43 -37.82
CA ASP A 165 -10.08 -4.38 -38.71
C ASP A 165 -11.20 -5.20 -38.00
N TRP A 166 -11.35 -5.07 -36.67
CA TRP A 166 -12.33 -5.86 -35.91
C TRP A 166 -13.77 -5.41 -36.15
N THR A 167 -14.57 -6.33 -36.70
CA THR A 167 -15.99 -6.12 -37.01
C THR A 167 -16.92 -7.08 -36.23
N GLY A 168 -16.34 -7.95 -35.38
CA GLY A 168 -17.12 -8.91 -34.59
C GLY A 168 -17.80 -8.31 -33.37
N GLU A 169 -18.44 -9.15 -32.56
CA GLU A 169 -18.96 -8.80 -31.25
C GLU A 169 -17.86 -8.29 -30.32
N GLU A 170 -18.23 -7.69 -29.16
CA GLU A 170 -17.23 -7.22 -28.18
C GLU A 170 -16.29 -8.38 -27.78
N PRO A 171 -14.98 -8.26 -28.05
CA PRO A 171 -14.03 -9.35 -27.80
C PRO A 171 -13.81 -9.56 -26.30
N THR A 172 -13.59 -10.80 -25.90
CA THR A 172 -13.31 -11.12 -24.49
C THR A 172 -11.91 -10.74 -24.06
N ASP A 173 -10.95 -10.72 -25.02
CA ASP A 173 -9.56 -10.29 -24.83
C ASP A 173 -8.94 -9.78 -26.13
N ASP A 174 -7.79 -9.13 -26.03
CA ASP A 174 -7.12 -8.53 -27.16
C ASP A 174 -6.48 -9.59 -28.09
N ALA A 175 -6.09 -10.73 -27.53
CA ALA A 175 -5.51 -11.84 -28.31
C ALA A 175 -6.52 -12.49 -29.28
N GLN A 176 -7.80 -12.44 -28.97
CA GLN A 176 -8.87 -12.91 -29.87
C GLN A 176 -8.82 -12.17 -31.21
N MET A 177 -8.68 -10.85 -31.16
CA MET A 177 -8.63 -10.01 -32.38
C MET A 177 -7.36 -10.29 -33.20
N VAL A 178 -6.21 -10.47 -32.55
CA VAL A 178 -4.95 -10.81 -33.24
C VAL A 178 -5.07 -12.17 -33.94
N ARG A 179 -5.67 -13.17 -33.28
CA ARG A 179 -5.90 -14.49 -33.90
C ARG A 179 -6.86 -14.41 -35.09
N ALA A 180 -7.93 -13.61 -34.99
CA ALA A 180 -8.88 -13.42 -36.09
C ALA A 180 -8.22 -12.78 -37.32
N LEU A 181 -7.20 -11.96 -37.11
CA LEU A 181 -6.40 -11.38 -38.19
C LEU A 181 -5.39 -12.39 -38.80
N GLY A 182 -5.30 -13.60 -38.26
CA GLY A 182 -4.33 -14.62 -38.65
C GLY A 182 -2.96 -14.47 -37.96
N GLY A 183 -2.85 -13.58 -36.97
CA GLY A 183 -1.64 -13.39 -36.20
C GLY A 183 -1.38 -14.52 -35.22
N SER A 184 -0.11 -14.77 -34.94
CA SER A 184 0.36 -15.79 -34.00
C SER A 184 0.32 -15.26 -32.57
N VAL A 185 -0.25 -16.05 -31.63
CA VAL A 185 -0.30 -15.70 -30.19
C VAL A 185 0.28 -16.85 -29.37
N ALA A 186 1.43 -16.61 -28.75
CA ALA A 186 2.08 -17.57 -27.87
C ALA A 186 1.37 -17.65 -26.51
N LEU A 187 1.27 -18.84 -25.96
CA LEU A 187 0.82 -19.08 -24.58
C LEU A 187 2.05 -19.20 -23.69
N VAL A 188 2.17 -18.35 -22.69
CA VAL A 188 3.25 -18.40 -21.70
C VAL A 188 2.70 -18.76 -20.34
N GLN A 189 3.56 -19.30 -19.46
CA GLN A 189 3.16 -19.63 -18.10
C GLN A 189 2.74 -18.37 -17.33
N GLY A 190 1.50 -18.33 -16.84
CA GLY A 190 0.97 -17.30 -15.96
C GLY A 190 1.42 -17.43 -14.50
N ASN A 191 0.87 -16.61 -13.63
CA ASN A 191 1.20 -16.59 -12.22
C ASN A 191 -0.06 -16.53 -11.34
N ALA A 192 -0.04 -17.18 -10.16
CA ALA A 192 -1.13 -17.10 -9.19
C ALA A 192 -1.34 -15.67 -8.67
N MET A 193 -0.28 -14.86 -8.66
CA MET A 193 -0.37 -13.44 -8.27
C MET A 193 -1.26 -12.61 -9.21
N LEU A 194 -1.41 -13.02 -10.47
CA LEU A 194 -2.24 -12.34 -11.47
C LEU A 194 -3.74 -12.64 -11.37
N GLU A 195 -4.23 -13.15 -10.24
CA GLU A 195 -5.67 -13.33 -10.04
C GLU A 195 -6.40 -12.00 -10.06
N LYS A 196 -7.60 -12.00 -10.67
CA LYS A 196 -8.39 -10.80 -10.88
C LYS A 196 -9.26 -10.52 -9.66
N VAL A 197 -9.15 -9.33 -9.10
CA VAL A 197 -10.04 -8.82 -8.05
C VAL A 197 -11.36 -8.38 -8.70
N THR A 198 -12.42 -9.14 -8.47
CA THR A 198 -13.71 -8.95 -9.12
C THR A 198 -14.85 -8.76 -8.12
N TRP A 199 -14.80 -9.47 -6.99
CA TRP A 199 -15.80 -9.48 -5.93
C TRP A 199 -15.23 -8.92 -4.63
N PRO A 200 -16.07 -8.47 -3.67
CA PRO A 200 -15.59 -7.94 -2.39
C PRO A 200 -14.62 -8.88 -1.65
N GLY A 201 -14.90 -10.19 -1.66
CA GLY A 201 -14.05 -11.19 -0.99
C GLY A 201 -12.66 -11.36 -1.62
N ASP A 202 -12.47 -10.95 -2.88
CA ASP A 202 -11.18 -11.07 -3.58
C ASP A 202 -10.13 -10.11 -3.00
N PHE A 203 -10.55 -9.00 -2.38
CA PHE A 203 -9.62 -8.07 -1.71
C PHE A 203 -8.87 -8.76 -0.57
N ALA A 204 -9.58 -9.43 0.33
CA ALA A 204 -8.96 -10.15 1.43
C ALA A 204 -8.04 -11.29 0.92
N ALA A 205 -8.47 -12.01 -0.13
CA ALA A 205 -7.66 -13.04 -0.76
C ALA A 205 -6.42 -12.45 -1.46
N ALA A 206 -6.51 -11.27 -2.04
CA ALA A 206 -5.37 -10.56 -2.63
C ALA A 206 -4.41 -10.07 -1.54
N GLU A 207 -4.90 -9.48 -0.45
CA GLU A 207 -4.08 -9.06 0.69
C GLU A 207 -3.32 -10.21 1.34
N ALA A 208 -3.93 -11.40 1.41
CA ALA A 208 -3.27 -12.60 1.92
C ALA A 208 -2.09 -13.07 1.05
N ARG A 209 -2.01 -12.65 -0.23
CA ARG A 209 -0.90 -12.96 -1.14
C ARG A 209 0.28 -12.01 -1.00
N ILE A 210 0.07 -10.85 -0.39
CA ILE A 210 1.16 -9.89 -0.15
C ILE A 210 2.02 -10.46 0.97
N GLY A 211 3.31 -10.64 0.73
CA GLY A 211 4.26 -10.92 1.79
C GLY A 211 4.30 -9.73 2.76
N TRP A 212 4.33 -10.01 4.06
CA TRP A 212 4.46 -8.97 5.08
C TRP A 212 5.84 -9.03 5.71
N GLU A 213 6.50 -7.90 5.80
CA GLU A 213 7.71 -7.71 6.58
C GLU A 213 7.33 -7.14 7.95
N THR A 214 7.75 -7.79 9.03
CA THR A 214 7.58 -7.27 10.39
C THR A 214 8.85 -6.54 10.81
N ARG A 215 8.69 -5.31 11.26
CA ARG A 215 9.78 -4.48 11.79
C ARG A 215 9.48 -4.05 13.21
N THR A 216 10.50 -4.07 14.05
CA THR A 216 10.45 -3.56 15.42
C THR A 216 11.59 -2.59 15.64
N ALA A 217 11.30 -1.47 16.30
CA ALA A 217 12.30 -0.51 16.74
C ALA A 217 11.96 -0.02 18.15
N THR A 218 12.92 0.61 18.79
CA THR A 218 12.79 1.16 20.14
C THR A 218 13.01 2.67 20.11
N GLY A 219 12.39 3.35 21.09
CA GLY A 219 12.64 4.76 21.40
C GLY A 219 12.93 4.91 22.88
N PHE A 220 13.69 5.92 23.21
CA PHE A 220 14.05 6.27 24.60
C PHE A 220 14.11 7.77 24.72
N ASP A 221 13.47 8.32 25.76
CA ASP A 221 13.51 9.74 26.04
C ASP A 221 13.56 10.01 27.53
N VAL A 222 14.07 11.19 27.92
CA VAL A 222 14.23 11.63 29.30
C VAL A 222 13.94 13.11 29.41
N HIS A 223 13.09 13.49 30.36
CA HIS A 223 12.84 14.88 30.71
C HIS A 223 13.05 15.14 32.20
N ARG A 224 13.54 16.36 32.52
CA ARG A 224 13.76 16.81 33.89
C ARG A 224 12.41 17.20 34.54
N LEU A 225 12.27 16.91 35.83
CA LEU A 225 11.18 17.41 36.65
C LEU A 225 11.51 18.84 37.15
N GLU A 226 10.55 19.77 36.99
CA GLU A 226 10.67 21.17 37.41
C GLU A 226 9.38 21.64 38.11
N ASP A 227 9.54 22.55 39.07
CA ASP A 227 8.40 23.16 39.79
C ASP A 227 7.64 24.13 38.86
N GLY A 228 6.32 24.10 38.91
CA GLY A 228 5.46 24.99 38.15
C GLY A 228 5.08 24.50 36.76
N GLU A 229 5.63 23.37 36.32
CA GLU A 229 5.25 22.70 35.08
C GLU A 229 4.14 21.67 35.31
N GLU A 230 3.37 21.37 34.26
CA GLU A 230 2.38 20.31 34.28
C GLU A 230 3.01 18.95 33.91
N LEU A 231 2.54 17.86 34.54
CA LEU A 231 3.04 16.52 34.25
C LEU A 231 2.12 15.81 33.23
N TRP A 232 2.54 15.80 31.98
CA TRP A 232 1.90 15.03 30.92
C TRP A 232 2.61 13.70 30.67
N LEU A 233 1.87 12.58 30.71
CA LEU A 233 2.41 11.25 30.47
C LEU A 233 1.43 10.44 29.59
N GLY A 234 1.85 10.11 28.37
CA GLY A 234 1.05 9.37 27.41
C GLY A 234 -0.21 10.13 26.96
N GLY A 235 -0.14 11.48 26.92
CA GLY A 235 -1.25 12.36 26.57
C GLY A 235 -2.30 12.52 27.68
N VAL A 236 -1.94 12.20 28.92
CA VAL A 236 -2.79 12.31 30.12
C VAL A 236 -2.11 13.23 31.12
N LEU A 237 -2.85 14.23 31.61
CA LEU A 237 -2.40 15.09 32.71
C LEU A 237 -2.44 14.31 34.02
N VAL A 238 -1.27 14.11 34.63
CA VAL A 238 -1.10 13.35 35.87
C VAL A 238 -0.89 14.32 37.04
N PRO A 239 -1.72 14.29 38.10
CA PRO A 239 -1.54 15.13 39.26
C PRO A 239 -0.19 14.87 39.96
N HIS A 240 0.66 15.90 40.01
CA HIS A 240 1.97 15.87 40.67
C HIS A 240 2.39 17.29 41.06
N THR A 241 3.33 17.44 41.97
CA THR A 241 3.83 18.75 42.42
C THR A 241 4.81 19.39 41.42
N GLN A 242 5.40 18.60 40.57
CA GLN A 242 6.33 19.00 39.50
C GLN A 242 5.86 18.43 38.18
N GLY A 243 6.21 19.08 37.07
CA GLY A 243 5.99 18.59 35.71
C GLY A 243 7.29 18.42 34.95
N LEU A 244 7.20 17.91 33.73
CA LEU A 244 8.35 17.74 32.86
C LEU A 244 8.66 19.02 32.10
N SER A 245 9.94 19.38 32.05
CA SER A 245 10.42 20.55 31.34
C SER A 245 10.88 20.21 29.93
N GLY A 246 10.41 20.97 28.92
CA GLY A 246 10.78 20.77 27.53
C GLY A 246 10.20 21.83 26.59
N HIS A 247 10.42 21.66 25.28
CA HIS A 247 9.95 22.61 24.27
C HIS A 247 8.47 22.46 23.92
N SER A 248 7.90 21.23 24.05
CA SER A 248 6.48 20.90 23.89
C SER A 248 5.81 20.83 25.28
N ASP A 249 4.77 20.02 25.43
CA ASP A 249 4.23 19.58 26.71
C ASP A 249 5.14 18.60 27.46
N ALA A 250 6.33 18.32 26.90
CA ALA A 250 7.38 17.46 27.45
C ALA A 250 6.91 16.02 27.81
N ASP A 251 5.90 15.50 27.13
CA ASP A 251 5.42 14.13 27.34
C ASP A 251 6.45 13.10 26.86
N VAL A 252 7.32 12.71 27.79
CA VAL A 252 8.42 11.77 27.58
C VAL A 252 7.93 10.41 27.03
N ALA A 253 6.72 9.99 27.38
CA ALA A 253 6.11 8.75 26.93
C ALA A 253 5.75 8.79 25.42
N LEU A 254 5.11 9.87 24.99
CA LEU A 254 4.74 10.05 23.59
C LEU A 254 5.96 10.33 22.71
N HIS A 255 7.01 11.00 23.23
CA HIS A 255 8.27 11.19 22.52
C HIS A 255 8.97 9.85 22.26
N ALA A 256 9.12 9.00 23.29
CA ALA A 256 9.72 7.69 23.12
C ALA A 256 8.93 6.79 22.14
N LEU A 257 7.59 6.85 22.16
CA LEU A 257 6.73 6.13 21.21
C LEU A 257 6.88 6.67 19.78
N THR A 258 7.01 7.99 19.61
CA THR A 258 7.23 8.64 18.32
C THR A 258 8.53 8.13 17.70
N ASP A 259 9.62 8.14 18.45
CA ASP A 259 10.93 7.63 18.00
C ASP A 259 10.88 6.13 17.68
N ALA A 260 10.20 5.34 18.50
CA ALA A 260 10.02 3.92 18.22
C ALA A 260 9.31 3.69 16.86
N LEU A 261 8.24 4.45 16.56
CA LEU A 261 7.54 4.35 15.29
C LEU A 261 8.38 4.82 14.10
N LEU A 262 9.02 5.99 14.20
CA LEU A 262 9.92 6.52 13.16
C LEU A 262 11.05 5.54 12.86
N GLY A 263 11.62 4.93 13.89
CA GLY A 263 12.68 3.92 13.76
C GLY A 263 12.25 2.70 12.95
N THR A 264 10.99 2.25 13.06
CA THR A 264 10.49 1.08 12.28
C THR A 264 10.54 1.29 10.77
N ILE A 265 10.46 2.53 10.34
CA ILE A 265 10.47 2.91 8.91
C ILE A 265 11.77 3.62 8.48
N ALA A 266 12.79 3.62 9.35
CA ALA A 266 14.07 4.30 9.13
C ALA A 266 13.88 5.78 8.73
N ALA A 267 13.00 6.50 9.45
CA ALA A 267 12.65 7.91 9.18
C ALA A 267 13.36 8.89 10.13
N GLY A 268 14.41 8.47 10.83
CA GLY A 268 15.13 9.31 11.78
C GLY A 268 14.45 9.36 13.16
N ASP A 269 14.46 10.51 13.79
CA ASP A 269 13.98 10.76 15.13
C ASP A 269 13.04 11.97 15.19
N ILE A 270 12.41 12.20 16.35
CA ILE A 270 11.47 13.30 16.60
C ILE A 270 12.14 14.67 16.33
N GLY A 271 13.43 14.83 16.63
CA GLY A 271 14.15 16.08 16.44
C GLY A 271 14.34 16.46 14.98
N GLN A 272 14.41 15.49 14.07
CA GLN A 272 14.48 15.73 12.62
C GLN A 272 13.13 16.20 12.05
N HIS A 273 12.02 15.70 12.57
CA HIS A 273 10.67 16.06 12.11
C HIS A 273 10.15 17.33 12.78
N PHE A 274 10.51 17.56 14.03
CA PHE A 274 10.01 18.64 14.89
C PHE A 274 11.20 19.33 15.60
N PRO A 275 12.03 20.09 14.85
CA PRO A 275 13.22 20.71 15.41
C PRO A 275 12.88 21.61 16.62
N PRO A 276 13.54 21.46 17.77
CA PRO A 276 13.31 22.32 18.94
C PRO A 276 13.61 23.80 18.66
N SER A 277 14.43 24.10 17.64
CA SER A 277 14.71 25.46 17.20
C SER A 277 13.54 26.16 16.52
N ASP A 278 12.51 25.42 16.09
CA ASP A 278 11.33 25.99 15.43
C ASP A 278 10.27 26.43 16.47
N PRO A 279 9.97 27.73 16.57
CA PRO A 279 9.04 28.25 17.56
C PRO A 279 7.61 27.71 17.50
N GLN A 280 7.21 27.15 16.35
CA GLN A 280 5.86 26.59 16.18
C GLN A 280 5.58 25.39 17.10
N TRP A 281 6.62 24.69 17.55
CA TRP A 281 6.48 23.50 18.42
C TRP A 281 6.49 23.85 19.91
N ARG A 282 6.67 25.12 20.26
CA ARG A 282 6.70 25.53 21.66
C ARG A 282 5.33 25.35 22.32
N GLY A 283 5.26 24.53 23.37
CA GLY A 283 4.02 24.17 24.07
C GLY A 283 3.06 23.31 23.24
N ALA A 284 3.54 22.70 22.16
CA ALA A 284 2.74 21.82 21.31
C ALA A 284 2.37 20.53 22.04
N GLU A 285 1.15 20.02 21.83
CA GLU A 285 0.69 18.72 22.34
C GLU A 285 1.47 17.58 21.65
N SER A 286 2.20 16.76 22.41
CA SER A 286 3.04 15.67 21.87
C SER A 286 2.23 14.58 21.15
N GLY A 287 0.92 14.50 21.37
CA GLY A 287 0.03 13.61 20.64
C GLY A 287 0.05 13.85 19.13
N GLN A 288 0.31 15.10 18.66
CA GLN A 288 0.45 15.37 17.23
C GLN A 288 1.71 14.74 16.62
N PHE A 289 2.80 14.65 17.38
CA PHE A 289 4.04 14.03 16.92
C PHE A 289 3.85 12.52 16.72
N LEU A 290 3.17 11.89 17.68
CA LEU A 290 2.82 10.47 17.59
C LEU A 290 1.88 10.19 16.41
N ARG A 291 0.85 11.03 16.20
CA ARG A 291 -0.04 10.90 15.01
C ARG A 291 0.72 11.09 13.70
N HIS A 292 1.67 12.02 13.64
CA HIS A 292 2.51 12.20 12.46
C HIS A 292 3.35 10.95 12.17
N ALA A 293 4.03 10.38 13.16
CA ALA A 293 4.79 9.14 12.97
C ALA A 293 3.89 7.99 12.48
N ALA A 294 2.69 7.85 13.05
CA ALA A 294 1.69 6.87 12.60
C ALA A 294 1.26 7.11 11.14
N SER A 295 1.07 8.37 10.73
CA SER A 295 0.72 8.71 9.35
C SER A 295 1.83 8.34 8.36
N LEU A 296 3.10 8.49 8.72
CA LEU A 296 4.23 8.08 7.90
C LEU A 296 4.32 6.55 7.74
N VAL A 297 3.99 5.79 8.78
CA VAL A 297 3.85 4.33 8.69
C VAL A 297 2.73 3.97 7.73
N ALA A 298 1.55 4.60 7.88
CA ALA A 298 0.39 4.36 7.01
C ALA A 298 0.67 4.74 5.55
N ALA A 299 1.38 5.86 5.29
CA ALA A 299 1.76 6.29 3.94
C ALA A 299 2.64 5.26 3.20
N ARG A 300 3.35 4.38 3.94
CA ARG A 300 4.11 3.26 3.37
C ARG A 300 3.27 1.97 3.26
N GLY A 301 1.96 2.04 3.46
CA GLY A 301 1.07 0.87 3.52
C GLY A 301 1.27 0.04 4.80
N GLY A 302 1.96 0.58 5.79
CA GLY A 302 2.27 -0.09 7.04
C GLY A 302 1.08 -0.12 8.01
N GLN A 303 1.11 -1.09 8.91
CA GLN A 303 0.13 -1.24 9.99
C GLN A 303 0.87 -1.38 11.32
N ILE A 304 0.47 -0.57 12.29
CA ILE A 304 0.99 -0.68 13.66
C ILE A 304 0.34 -1.92 14.30
N MET A 305 1.17 -2.85 14.75
CA MET A 305 0.70 -4.12 15.30
C MET A 305 0.61 -4.08 16.82
N PHE A 306 1.58 -3.46 17.45
CA PHE A 306 1.70 -3.40 18.90
C PHE A 306 2.68 -2.30 19.32
N VAL A 307 2.40 -1.66 20.46
CA VAL A 307 3.33 -0.75 21.13
C VAL A 307 3.47 -1.10 22.60
N ASP A 308 4.68 -1.00 23.12
CA ASP A 308 5.03 -1.27 24.52
C ASP A 308 5.77 -0.08 25.08
N LEU A 309 5.28 0.47 26.19
CA LEU A 309 5.83 1.61 26.89
C LEU A 309 6.19 1.23 28.33
N THR A 310 7.38 1.61 28.76
CA THR A 310 7.83 1.51 30.14
C THR A 310 8.20 2.90 30.65
N LEU A 311 7.47 3.39 31.65
CA LEU A 311 7.79 4.61 32.39
C LEU A 311 8.72 4.26 33.56
N ILE A 312 9.78 5.03 33.73
CA ILE A 312 10.84 4.80 34.73
C ILE A 312 10.89 6.03 35.63
N CYS A 313 10.30 5.91 36.82
CA CYS A 313 10.24 7.00 37.82
C CYS A 313 9.95 6.46 39.23
N GLU A 314 10.37 7.19 40.23
CA GLU A 314 10.00 6.90 41.64
C GLU A 314 8.60 7.44 41.97
N ALA A 315 8.28 8.62 41.41
CA ALA A 315 7.00 9.29 41.56
C ALA A 315 6.63 10.00 40.24
N PRO A 316 5.33 10.17 39.94
CA PRO A 316 4.17 9.62 40.66
C PRO A 316 4.03 8.10 40.48
N LYS A 317 3.14 7.48 41.26
CA LYS A 317 2.78 6.05 41.03
C LYS A 317 1.92 5.95 39.77
N ILE A 318 2.45 5.30 38.73
CA ILE A 318 1.80 5.20 37.41
C ILE A 318 0.61 4.23 37.40
N GLY A 319 0.57 3.28 38.32
CA GLY A 319 -0.49 2.24 38.35
C GLY A 319 -1.93 2.79 38.23
N PRO A 320 -2.34 3.79 39.02
CA PRO A 320 -3.68 4.39 38.91
C PRO A 320 -4.00 5.05 37.56
N HIS A 321 -2.99 5.56 36.86
CA HIS A 321 -3.12 6.29 35.59
C HIS A 321 -2.98 5.38 34.36
N ARG A 322 -2.46 4.14 34.53
CA ARG A 322 -2.20 3.20 33.44
C ARG A 322 -3.38 2.99 32.49
N PRO A 323 -4.63 2.77 32.95
CA PRO A 323 -5.75 2.57 32.03
C PRO A 323 -6.03 3.78 31.15
N SER A 324 -5.92 4.99 31.70
CA SER A 324 -6.15 6.26 30.97
C SER A 324 -5.02 6.51 29.93
N ILE A 325 -3.77 6.29 30.31
CA ILE A 325 -2.62 6.40 29.42
C ILE A 325 -2.74 5.38 28.28
N GLN A 326 -3.06 4.13 28.57
CA GLN A 326 -3.26 3.07 27.58
C GLN A 326 -4.38 3.43 26.60
N ALA A 327 -5.53 3.90 27.10
CA ALA A 327 -6.67 4.29 26.27
C ALA A 327 -6.32 5.48 25.35
N ARG A 328 -5.61 6.50 25.90
CA ARG A 328 -5.21 7.68 25.13
C ARG A 328 -4.21 7.35 24.03
N ILE A 329 -3.21 6.52 24.29
CA ILE A 329 -2.25 6.06 23.26
C ILE A 329 -2.99 5.24 22.19
N ALA A 330 -3.89 4.35 22.58
CA ALA A 330 -4.71 3.57 21.65
C ALA A 330 -5.54 4.48 20.74
N GLU A 331 -6.18 5.52 21.29
CA GLU A 331 -6.92 6.53 20.54
C GLU A 331 -6.02 7.27 19.53
N LEU A 332 -4.85 7.77 19.98
CA LEU A 332 -3.89 8.50 19.14
C LEU A 332 -3.40 7.69 17.94
N LEU A 333 -3.24 6.38 18.13
CA LEU A 333 -2.74 5.45 17.12
C LEU A 333 -3.83 4.72 16.32
N GLY A 334 -5.11 4.90 16.68
CA GLY A 334 -6.23 4.16 16.08
C GLY A 334 -6.18 2.66 16.36
N LEU A 335 -5.67 2.26 17.54
CA LEU A 335 -5.52 0.86 17.94
C LEU A 335 -6.58 0.46 18.98
N SER A 336 -6.85 -0.84 19.08
CA SER A 336 -7.54 -1.40 20.25
C SER A 336 -6.60 -1.40 21.47
N THR A 337 -7.14 -1.26 22.68
CA THR A 337 -6.35 -1.12 23.91
C THR A 337 -5.48 -2.34 24.22
N ASP A 338 -5.86 -3.54 23.79
CA ASP A 338 -5.07 -4.78 23.93
C ASP A 338 -3.77 -4.76 23.10
N ARG A 339 -3.63 -3.80 22.17
CA ARG A 339 -2.40 -3.58 21.36
C ARG A 339 -1.48 -2.50 21.93
N VAL A 340 -1.80 -1.98 23.11
CA VAL A 340 -0.98 -0.99 23.81
C VAL A 340 -0.63 -1.51 25.19
N SER A 341 0.65 -1.74 25.44
CA SER A 341 1.16 -2.10 26.77
C SER A 341 1.74 -0.89 27.47
N VAL A 342 1.36 -0.66 28.72
CA VAL A 342 1.94 0.38 29.57
C VAL A 342 2.43 -0.26 30.86
N LYS A 343 3.72 -0.13 31.12
CA LYS A 343 4.42 -0.62 32.31
C LYS A 343 5.09 0.54 33.03
N ALA A 344 5.39 0.35 34.28
CA ALA A 344 6.19 1.30 35.06
C ALA A 344 7.13 0.52 35.99
N THR A 345 8.27 1.11 36.24
CA THR A 345 9.27 0.61 37.19
C THR A 345 9.92 1.76 37.92
N THR A 346 10.46 1.50 39.11
CA THR A 346 11.40 2.36 39.81
C THR A 346 12.83 1.97 39.42
N THR A 347 13.81 2.77 39.82
CA THR A 347 15.23 2.43 39.73
C THR A 347 15.81 2.13 41.11
N GLU A 348 14.98 1.80 42.09
CA GLU A 348 15.38 1.49 43.47
C GLU A 348 16.26 2.62 44.06
N ARG A 349 15.86 3.86 43.78
CA ARG A 349 16.57 5.11 44.19
C ARG A 349 17.96 5.28 43.57
N LEU A 350 18.28 4.56 42.52
CA LEU A 350 19.55 4.70 41.79
C LEU A 350 19.39 5.67 40.60
N GLY A 351 20.45 6.38 40.30
CA GLY A 351 20.51 7.32 39.17
C GLY A 351 19.63 8.56 39.31
N PHE A 352 19.44 9.30 38.23
CA PHE A 352 18.65 10.54 38.21
C PHE A 352 17.15 10.30 38.43
N THR A 353 16.60 9.21 37.91
CA THR A 353 15.21 8.83 38.15
C THR A 353 15.01 8.44 39.61
N GLY A 354 15.96 7.72 40.21
CA GLY A 354 15.93 7.33 41.61
C GLY A 354 16.07 8.49 42.59
N ARG A 355 16.70 9.60 42.19
CA ARG A 355 16.76 10.84 42.94
C ARG A 355 15.58 11.79 42.69
N GLY A 356 14.65 11.42 41.82
CA GLY A 356 13.48 12.26 41.46
C GLY A 356 13.87 13.50 40.64
N GLU A 357 14.98 13.47 39.89
CA GLU A 357 15.45 14.59 39.06
C GLU A 357 14.73 14.62 37.69
N GLY A 358 14.12 13.52 37.27
CA GLY A 358 13.45 13.40 35.98
C GLY A 358 12.72 12.07 35.82
N ILE A 359 12.00 11.94 34.72
CA ILE A 359 11.31 10.72 34.29
C ILE A 359 11.94 10.26 32.97
N ALA A 360 12.19 8.96 32.86
CA ALA A 360 12.57 8.34 31.60
C ALA A 360 11.44 7.46 31.04
N ALA A 361 11.36 7.35 29.73
CA ALA A 361 10.50 6.44 29.04
C ALA A 361 11.27 5.60 28.03
N GLN A 362 10.98 4.32 27.99
CA GLN A 362 11.43 3.39 26.97
C GLN A 362 10.23 2.83 26.25
N ALA A 363 10.25 2.89 24.93
CA ALA A 363 9.19 2.38 24.09
C ALA A 363 9.72 1.37 23.07
N ALA A 364 8.85 0.46 22.65
CA ALA A 364 9.04 -0.38 21.48
C ALA A 364 7.78 -0.34 20.61
N ALA A 365 7.94 -0.27 19.30
CA ALA A 365 6.88 -0.36 18.35
C ALA A 365 7.13 -1.49 17.37
N THR A 366 6.09 -2.28 17.08
CA THR A 366 6.10 -3.32 16.05
C THR A 366 5.09 -2.98 14.98
N ILE A 367 5.54 -2.95 13.74
CA ILE A 367 4.70 -2.74 12.56
C ILE A 367 4.83 -3.90 11.60
N ARG A 368 3.87 -4.02 10.68
CA ARG A 368 4.04 -4.79 9.46
C ARG A 368 3.96 -3.86 8.25
N LEU A 369 4.84 -4.07 7.28
CA LEU A 369 4.84 -3.38 5.99
C LEU A 369 4.55 -4.40 4.89
N PRO A 370 3.89 -3.99 3.78
CA PRO A 370 3.86 -4.81 2.59
C PRO A 370 5.28 -5.16 2.18
N GLY A 371 5.56 -6.46 2.02
CA GLY A 371 6.84 -6.91 1.50
C GLY A 371 7.06 -6.36 0.09
N ARG A 372 8.30 -6.12 -0.30
CA ARG A 372 8.62 -5.86 -1.70
C ARG A 372 8.30 -7.14 -2.47
N MET A 373 7.48 -7.04 -3.52
CA MET A 373 7.36 -8.14 -4.46
C MET A 373 8.74 -8.31 -5.10
N ALA A 374 9.37 -9.46 -4.82
CA ALA A 374 10.68 -9.81 -5.38
C ALA A 374 10.58 -10.04 -6.87
#